data_56954570bda3cf4816611287d8533cff
#
_entry.id   56954570bda3cf4816611287d8533cff
#
_cell.length_a   1.000
_cell.length_b   1.000
_cell.length_c   1.000
_cell.angle_alpha   90.00
_cell.angle_beta   90.00
_cell.angle_gamma   90.00
#
_symmetry.space_group_name_H-M   'P 1'
#
loop_
_entity.id
_entity.type
_entity.pdbx_description
1 polymer ?
#
loop_
_entity_poly.entity_id
_entity_poly.type
_entity_poly.pdbx_seq_one_letter_code
_entity_poly.pdbx_strand_id
1 'polypeptide(L)'
;MGGRSLAVGFVAAALALALPAMSCARAEEGPSTSPTATLQAAPAAPATASQSPAQPDKATEPRTNTAAATPGAEPEPTTPENASAPSPDAAATPPSAAGEKPADPIIVAIRAKLADPATRKGAASDDLAALQSFYAERTDPPLWITGMGFSARAQAVIAEIERADDWGLPADAFELPPPEDLPANVEAQASDEVKLDLAVLKYARFARGGRLSPLRVSILLDQKPDLRKPKTVLDEIGGSPAPDAYLRSLHPKHEQFEHLRQALLKIRAKGKKSVDGPEAQRIIINMERWRWMPTDLGTYHVEDNIPEFMGRVVKSGKTVYATKVVVGLPKYATPIFSADMRSIVFNPDWTVPETIILEDLQPALKGNGSGPDLSILQAHELNVSFQGKPVDPTKVDWERANVMQYTFTQPPGPDNVLGKLKFNFPNRHAIYMHDTIQPEVFDETVRMASHGCIRVFQPARLATFLLAEDKGWSDQQVKDMLVKGNNSVISLSHKIPVHVTYFTMTADEKGKTQSFTDVYGLDAKMASALFGKAAKIDEIEADAAAPVAGRSRAAWNGRGGLTDAINGLFGN
;
A
#
# COMPACT_ATOMS: atom_id res chain seq x y z
N MET A 1 51.10 -46.28 20.97
CA MET A 1 50.32 -47.28 21.69
C MET A 1 48.88 -46.82 21.69
N GLY A 2 48.12 -47.35 20.90
CA GLY A 2 47.14 -48.35 20.93
C GLY A 2 45.83 -47.73 20.45
N GLY A 3 45.53 -47.91 19.15
CA GLY A 3 44.26 -47.58 18.56
C GLY A 3 43.15 -48.53 18.96
N ARG A 4 41.90 -48.08 18.85
CA ARG A 4 40.75 -48.94 18.55
C ARG A 4 39.73 -48.17 17.74
N SER A 5 39.67 -48.63 16.47
CA SER A 5 38.62 -48.38 15.50
C SER A 5 37.37 -49.14 15.93
N LEU A 6 36.21 -48.50 15.90
CA LEU A 6 34.90 -49.14 16.00
C LEU A 6 34.10 -48.76 14.74
N ALA A 7 33.97 -49.76 13.88
CA ALA A 7 33.07 -49.75 12.72
C ALA A 7 31.64 -50.03 13.24
N VAL A 8 30.68 -49.21 12.84
CA VAL A 8 29.24 -49.49 13.01
C VAL A 8 28.62 -49.68 11.64
N GLY A 9 28.17 -50.92 11.43
CA GLY A 9 27.57 -51.36 10.18
C GLY A 9 26.17 -50.79 9.93
N PHE A 10 25.92 -50.49 8.66
CA PHE A 10 24.59 -50.19 8.14
C PHE A 10 23.80 -51.46 7.92
N VAL A 11 22.65 -51.60 8.57
CA VAL A 11 21.64 -52.60 8.23
C VAL A 11 20.54 -51.87 7.45
N ALA A 12 20.44 -52.17 6.14
CA ALA A 12 19.35 -51.77 5.28
C ALA A 12 18.20 -52.76 5.46
N ALA A 13 17.07 -52.30 6.03
CA ALA A 13 15.82 -53.06 6.00
C ALA A 13 14.94 -52.53 4.84
N ALA A 14 14.83 -53.34 3.82
CA ALA A 14 13.85 -53.13 2.72
C ALA A 14 12.49 -53.64 3.19
N LEU A 15 11.49 -52.75 3.27
CA LEU A 15 10.10 -53.12 3.49
C LEU A 15 9.34 -52.96 2.15
N ALA A 16 9.05 -54.11 1.51
CA ALA A 16 8.19 -54.21 0.35
C ALA A 16 6.72 -54.20 0.85
N LEU A 17 5.94 -53.22 0.42
CA LEU A 17 4.48 -53.20 0.58
C LEU A 17 3.82 -53.44 -0.78
N ALA A 18 3.12 -54.57 -0.86
CA ALA A 18 2.33 -55.02 -2.01
C ALA A 18 1.05 -54.18 -2.15
N LEU A 19 0.81 -53.72 -3.37
CA LEU A 19 -0.49 -53.14 -3.79
C LEU A 19 -1.41 -54.27 -4.31
N PRO A 20 -2.68 -54.28 -3.94
CA PRO A 20 -3.66 -55.17 -4.63
C PRO A 20 -4.17 -54.48 -5.90
N ALA A 21 -4.10 -55.22 -6.99
CA ALA A 21 -4.74 -54.90 -8.25
C ALA A 21 -6.27 -55.01 -8.10
N MET A 22 -7.01 -53.94 -8.40
CA MET A 22 -8.43 -53.98 -8.59
C MET A 22 -8.78 -53.93 -10.09
N SER A 23 -9.45 -54.99 -10.49
CA SER A 23 -9.98 -55.33 -11.80
C SER A 23 -10.97 -54.30 -12.33
N CYS A 24 -10.80 -53.89 -13.60
CA CYS A 24 -11.79 -53.20 -14.40
C CYS A 24 -12.98 -54.10 -14.71
N ALA A 25 -14.16 -53.76 -14.23
CA ALA A 25 -15.42 -54.26 -14.77
C ALA A 25 -16.02 -53.18 -15.69
N ARG A 26 -16.20 -53.59 -16.95
CA ARG A 26 -16.85 -52.86 -18.05
C ARG A 26 -18.36 -52.97 -17.85
N ALA A 27 -19.07 -51.87 -17.69
CA ALA A 27 -20.54 -51.85 -17.74
C ALA A 27 -21.00 -51.09 -18.99
N GLU A 28 -21.95 -51.71 -19.67
CA GLU A 28 -22.53 -51.37 -20.97
C GLU A 28 -23.37 -50.08 -20.92
N GLU A 29 -23.40 -49.39 -22.06
CA GLU A 29 -24.23 -48.23 -22.35
C GLU A 29 -25.73 -48.59 -22.43
N GLY A 30 -26.55 -47.81 -21.72
CA GLY A 30 -27.98 -47.73 -21.94
C GLY A 30 -28.40 -46.26 -22.08
N PRO A 31 -29.35 -45.90 -22.97
CA PRO A 31 -29.61 -44.52 -23.33
C PRO A 31 -30.45 -43.80 -22.28
N SER A 32 -29.93 -42.70 -21.75
CA SER A 32 -30.66 -41.81 -20.84
C SER A 32 -31.18 -40.57 -21.57
N THR A 33 -32.47 -40.46 -21.59
CA THR A 33 -33.28 -39.35 -22.09
C THR A 33 -33.11 -38.11 -21.20
N SER A 34 -32.73 -37.01 -21.83
CA SER A 34 -32.71 -35.69 -21.20
C SER A 34 -34.13 -35.12 -21.01
N PRO A 35 -34.48 -34.53 -19.88
CA PRO A 35 -35.66 -33.67 -19.82
C PRO A 35 -35.28 -32.24 -20.19
N THR A 36 -35.86 -31.73 -21.24
CA THR A 36 -35.89 -30.35 -21.69
C THR A 36 -36.66 -29.50 -20.67
N ALA A 37 -36.03 -28.63 -19.96
CA ALA A 37 -36.70 -27.63 -19.13
C ALA A 37 -37.05 -26.41 -20.00
N THR A 38 -38.34 -26.29 -20.25
CA THR A 38 -38.97 -25.16 -20.94
C THR A 38 -38.98 -23.96 -20.00
N LEU A 39 -38.24 -22.92 -20.34
CA LEU A 39 -38.34 -21.62 -19.69
C LEU A 39 -39.56 -20.88 -20.20
N GLN A 40 -40.54 -20.75 -19.31
CA GLN A 40 -41.78 -20.02 -19.54
C GLN A 40 -41.54 -18.52 -19.36
N ALA A 41 -41.75 -17.74 -20.41
CA ALA A 41 -41.65 -16.30 -20.41
C ALA A 41 -42.82 -15.68 -19.61
N ALA A 42 -42.55 -14.78 -18.70
CA ALA A 42 -43.54 -13.96 -18.01
C ALA A 42 -43.98 -12.78 -18.90
N PRO A 43 -45.25 -12.35 -18.82
CA PRO A 43 -45.82 -11.38 -19.74
C PRO A 43 -45.38 -9.92 -19.41
N ALA A 44 -45.20 -9.15 -20.50
CA ALA A 44 -44.93 -7.72 -20.47
C ALA A 44 -46.13 -6.92 -19.95
N ALA A 45 -45.89 -5.97 -19.05
CA ALA A 45 -46.86 -4.97 -18.63
C ALA A 45 -46.84 -3.76 -19.57
N PRO A 46 -47.99 -3.08 -19.79
CA PRO A 46 -48.15 -2.11 -20.85
C PRO A 46 -47.51 -0.74 -20.53
N ALA A 47 -47.01 -0.11 -21.58
CA ALA A 47 -46.48 1.26 -21.58
C ALA A 47 -47.61 2.27 -21.33
N THR A 48 -47.45 3.10 -20.30
CA THR A 48 -48.19 4.36 -20.14
C THR A 48 -47.36 5.51 -20.66
N ALA A 49 -47.85 6.14 -21.69
CA ALA A 49 -47.40 7.41 -22.18
C ALA A 49 -47.68 8.52 -21.16
N SER A 50 -46.70 9.31 -20.81
CA SER A 50 -46.92 10.57 -20.12
C SER A 50 -46.08 11.66 -20.76
N GLN A 51 -46.79 12.70 -21.02
CA GLN A 51 -46.55 13.91 -21.75
C GLN A 51 -45.36 14.74 -21.23
N SER A 52 -44.66 15.32 -22.17
CA SER A 52 -43.75 16.47 -22.01
C SER A 52 -44.52 17.73 -21.54
N PRO A 53 -43.97 18.53 -20.67
CA PRO A 53 -44.34 19.95 -20.68
C PRO A 53 -43.24 20.84 -21.22
N ALA A 54 -43.76 21.87 -21.89
CA ALA A 54 -43.19 22.93 -22.65
C ALA A 54 -42.05 23.75 -22.04
N GLN A 55 -41.18 24.24 -22.90
CA GLN A 55 -40.26 25.38 -22.67
C GLN A 55 -41.08 26.67 -22.42
N PRO A 56 -40.53 27.58 -21.68
CA PRO A 56 -40.77 28.99 -21.93
C PRO A 56 -39.53 29.76 -22.40
N ASP A 57 -39.85 30.77 -23.14
CA ASP A 57 -39.14 31.65 -24.02
C ASP A 57 -37.92 32.42 -23.52
N LYS A 58 -37.19 32.87 -24.55
CA LYS A 58 -36.12 33.85 -24.57
C LYS A 58 -36.47 35.17 -23.88
N ALA A 59 -35.48 35.73 -23.17
CA ALA A 59 -35.37 37.19 -22.99
C ALA A 59 -33.87 37.56 -23.00
N THR A 60 -33.44 38.11 -24.09
CA THR A 60 -32.79 39.40 -24.38
C THR A 60 -31.55 39.78 -23.54
N GLU A 61 -30.42 39.76 -24.25
CA GLU A 61 -29.20 40.51 -23.92
C GLU A 61 -29.45 42.02 -23.88
N PRO A 62 -28.60 42.79 -23.21
CA PRO A 62 -27.86 43.82 -23.95
C PRO A 62 -26.35 43.76 -23.76
N ARG A 63 -25.69 43.86 -24.89
CA ARG A 63 -24.28 44.17 -25.05
C ARG A 63 -23.98 45.58 -24.54
N THR A 64 -22.83 45.76 -23.90
CA THR A 64 -22.03 46.98 -24.06
C THR A 64 -20.54 46.62 -24.04
N ASN A 65 -19.93 47.20 -24.98
CA ASN A 65 -18.55 47.15 -25.46
C ASN A 65 -17.56 47.92 -24.54
N THR A 66 -16.30 47.61 -24.80
CA THR A 66 -15.10 48.48 -24.83
C THR A 66 -14.17 48.37 -23.64
N ALA A 67 -12.99 48.04 -23.78
CA ALA A 67 -11.76 48.33 -24.45
C ALA A 67 -10.55 48.02 -23.54
N ALA A 68 -9.53 47.52 -24.15
CA ALA A 68 -8.21 47.25 -23.58
C ALA A 68 -7.47 48.51 -23.13
N ALA A 69 -6.68 48.43 -22.09
CA ALA A 69 -5.45 49.22 -21.92
C ALA A 69 -4.48 48.51 -20.94
N THR A 70 -3.27 48.33 -21.40
CA THR A 70 -2.07 47.83 -20.74
C THR A 70 -1.24 49.03 -20.19
N PRO A 71 -0.06 48.85 -19.59
CA PRO A 71 0.19 49.18 -18.17
C PRO A 71 1.03 50.45 -17.99
N GLY A 72 1.07 51.00 -16.78
CA GLY A 72 1.91 52.16 -16.48
C GLY A 72 2.28 52.28 -15.00
N ALA A 73 3.56 52.09 -14.75
CA ALA A 73 4.42 52.80 -13.81
C ALA A 73 4.00 53.10 -12.37
N GLU A 74 4.83 52.56 -11.52
CA GLU A 74 5.18 52.96 -10.15
C GLU A 74 5.45 54.48 -10.02
N PRO A 75 5.18 55.11 -8.86
CA PRO A 75 5.96 56.24 -8.43
C PRO A 75 6.60 56.03 -7.02
N GLU A 76 7.88 56.34 -6.96
CA GLU A 76 8.71 56.48 -5.77
C GLU A 76 8.30 57.62 -4.84
N PRO A 77 8.85 57.63 -3.59
CA PRO A 77 8.36 58.42 -2.47
C PRO A 77 8.97 59.83 -2.43
N THR A 78 8.14 60.81 -2.20
CA THR A 78 8.55 62.16 -1.82
C THR A 78 8.46 62.38 -0.32
N THR A 79 9.57 62.72 0.29
CA THR A 79 9.69 63.36 1.59
C THR A 79 9.12 64.78 1.57
N PRO A 80 8.56 65.27 2.68
CA PRO A 80 8.70 66.65 3.05
C PRO A 80 9.25 66.88 4.46
N GLU A 81 9.96 67.95 4.48
CA GLU A 81 10.74 68.64 5.45
C GLU A 81 9.95 69.23 6.63
N ASN A 82 10.54 69.15 7.78
CA ASN A 82 10.65 70.09 8.88
C ASN A 82 9.47 71.01 9.32
N ALA A 83 9.00 70.79 10.57
CA ALA A 83 8.56 71.90 11.43
C ALA A 83 8.64 71.51 12.93
N SER A 84 9.57 72.09 13.62
CA SER A 84 9.60 72.62 15.01
C SER A 84 8.92 71.86 16.15
N ALA A 85 9.78 71.48 17.10
CA ALA A 85 9.44 71.10 18.48
C ALA A 85 8.79 72.26 19.29
N PRO A 86 8.05 71.92 20.33
CA PRO A 86 8.28 72.51 21.65
C PRO A 86 8.52 71.44 22.74
N SER A 87 9.41 71.77 23.63
CA SER A 87 9.80 71.09 24.87
C SER A 87 8.79 71.30 26.02
N PRO A 88 9.11 70.82 27.27
CA PRO A 88 8.64 69.57 27.83
C PRO A 88 7.71 69.85 29.06
N ASP A 89 6.89 68.90 29.43
CA ASP A 89 6.53 68.51 30.79
C ASP A 89 5.21 67.77 30.82
N ALA A 90 5.30 66.47 31.00
CA ALA A 90 4.38 65.69 31.83
C ALA A 90 4.94 64.26 31.87
N ALA A 91 5.43 63.86 33.01
CA ALA A 91 5.82 62.48 33.31
C ALA A 91 4.59 61.56 33.10
N ALA A 92 4.54 60.88 31.94
CA ALA A 92 3.65 59.75 31.73
C ALA A 92 4.29 58.54 32.39
N THR A 93 3.67 58.05 33.44
CA THR A 93 3.86 56.75 34.06
C THR A 93 3.88 55.68 32.96
N PRO A 94 4.87 54.77 32.88
CA PRO A 94 4.83 53.68 31.93
C PRO A 94 3.55 52.84 32.21
N PRO A 95 2.84 52.36 31.16
CA PRO A 95 1.74 51.47 31.38
C PRO A 95 2.26 50.26 32.16
N SER A 96 1.67 50.04 33.32
CA SER A 96 1.87 48.85 34.14
C SER A 96 1.80 47.65 33.21
N ALA A 97 2.89 46.87 33.13
CA ALA A 97 2.92 45.58 32.51
C ALA A 97 1.67 44.83 33.03
N ALA A 98 0.71 44.56 32.16
CA ALA A 98 -0.38 43.66 32.46
C ALA A 98 0.28 42.40 33.00
N GLY A 99 0.10 42.13 34.30
CA GLY A 99 0.75 41.03 34.98
C GLY A 99 0.44 39.74 34.24
N GLU A 100 1.47 39.09 33.68
CA GLU A 100 1.37 37.73 33.20
C GLU A 100 0.79 36.91 34.34
N LYS A 101 -0.38 36.31 34.06
CA LYS A 101 -1.02 35.37 34.99
C LYS A 101 0.05 34.30 35.33
N PRO A 102 0.38 34.09 36.63
CA PRO A 102 1.41 33.12 36.96
C PRO A 102 1.05 31.77 36.32
N ALA A 103 2.01 31.17 35.65
CA ALA A 103 1.81 29.88 34.99
C ALA A 103 1.33 28.85 36.01
N ASP A 104 0.34 28.03 35.65
CA ASP A 104 -0.15 26.94 36.48
C ASP A 104 1.03 26.08 36.98
N PRO A 105 1.16 25.82 38.29
CA PRO A 105 2.26 25.01 38.83
C PRO A 105 2.40 23.65 38.14
N ILE A 106 1.31 23.02 37.74
CA ILE A 106 1.35 21.74 37.01
C ILE A 106 1.99 21.93 35.63
N ILE A 107 1.68 23.00 34.90
CA ILE A 107 2.30 23.29 33.59
C ILE A 107 3.80 23.49 33.73
N VAL A 108 4.25 24.16 34.79
CA VAL A 108 5.68 24.33 35.08
C VAL A 108 6.34 22.97 35.34
N ALA A 109 5.72 22.12 36.14
CA ALA A 109 6.21 20.76 36.43
C ALA A 109 6.21 19.85 35.18
N ILE A 110 5.20 19.95 34.31
CA ILE A 110 5.17 19.22 33.03
C ILE A 110 6.33 19.63 32.13
N ARG A 111 6.62 20.94 32.01
CA ARG A 111 7.78 21.44 31.24
C ARG A 111 9.09 20.90 31.80
N ALA A 112 9.26 20.89 33.12
CA ALA A 112 10.42 20.30 33.76
C ALA A 112 10.55 18.81 33.50
N LYS A 113 9.44 18.05 33.56
CA LYS A 113 9.39 16.62 33.29
C LYS A 113 9.74 16.30 31.83
N LEU A 114 9.27 17.08 30.87
CA LEU A 114 9.61 16.93 29.44
C LEU A 114 11.07 17.27 29.14
N ALA A 115 11.72 18.07 29.98
CA ALA A 115 13.17 18.36 29.88
C ALA A 115 14.04 17.25 30.52
N ASP A 116 13.48 16.39 31.35
CA ASP A 116 14.20 15.33 32.08
C ASP A 116 14.80 14.30 31.08
N PRO A 117 16.12 14.00 31.19
CA PRO A 117 16.77 12.97 30.38
C PRO A 117 16.13 11.58 30.50
N ALA A 118 15.53 11.23 31.64
CA ALA A 118 14.85 9.94 31.83
C ALA A 118 13.61 9.83 30.96
N THR A 119 12.82 10.88 30.85
CA THR A 119 11.65 10.96 29.95
C THR A 119 12.08 10.85 28.48
N ARG A 120 13.19 11.47 28.10
CA ARG A 120 13.73 11.42 26.73
C ARG A 120 14.16 10.02 26.29
N LYS A 121 14.64 9.21 27.24
CA LYS A 121 15.14 7.86 26.93
C LYS A 121 14.02 6.86 26.61
N GLY A 122 12.81 7.11 27.07
CA GLY A 122 11.65 6.21 26.93
C GLY A 122 10.64 6.58 25.86
N ALA A 123 10.82 7.73 25.17
CA ALA A 123 9.84 8.26 24.24
C ALA A 123 10.44 8.53 22.85
N ALA A 124 9.60 8.52 21.81
CA ALA A 124 10.02 8.91 20.47
C ALA A 124 10.40 10.38 20.41
N SER A 125 11.47 10.72 19.67
CA SER A 125 11.99 12.08 19.58
C SER A 125 10.96 13.10 19.12
N ASP A 126 10.15 12.73 18.13
CA ASP A 126 9.12 13.59 17.54
C ASP A 126 7.94 13.83 18.50
N ASP A 127 7.57 12.80 19.28
CA ASP A 127 6.54 12.92 20.31
C ASP A 127 6.97 13.90 21.40
N LEU A 128 8.21 13.76 21.86
CA LEU A 128 8.78 14.69 22.86
C LEU A 128 8.87 16.12 22.35
N ALA A 129 9.37 16.32 21.14
CA ALA A 129 9.47 17.64 20.54
C ALA A 129 8.09 18.30 20.41
N ALA A 130 7.07 17.52 20.01
CA ALA A 130 5.70 17.99 19.91
C ALA A 130 5.12 18.38 21.29
N LEU A 131 5.34 17.55 22.32
CA LEU A 131 4.88 17.84 23.68
C LEU A 131 5.59 19.08 24.26
N GLN A 132 6.90 19.18 24.07
CA GLN A 132 7.67 20.36 24.50
C GLN A 132 7.12 21.64 23.87
N SER A 133 6.86 21.64 22.55
CA SER A 133 6.27 22.79 21.86
C SER A 133 4.85 23.07 22.35
N PHE A 134 4.03 22.05 22.49
CA PHE A 134 2.63 22.17 22.93
C PHE A 134 2.50 22.79 24.31
N TYR A 135 3.30 22.32 25.30
CA TYR A 135 3.25 22.85 26.65
C TYR A 135 4.06 24.14 26.83
N ALA A 136 5.02 24.45 25.95
CA ALA A 136 5.70 25.74 25.98
C ALA A 136 4.76 26.91 25.69
N GLU A 137 3.84 26.73 24.76
CA GLU A 137 2.87 27.75 24.32
C GLU A 137 1.57 27.73 25.14
N ARG A 138 1.33 26.67 25.93
CA ARG A 138 0.06 26.44 26.60
C ARG A 138 -0.10 27.33 27.84
N THR A 139 -1.18 28.10 27.86
CA THR A 139 -1.68 28.89 29.01
C THR A 139 -2.93 28.29 29.66
N ASP A 140 -3.56 27.35 28.96
CA ASP A 140 -4.71 26.59 29.43
C ASP A 140 -4.29 25.50 30.44
N PRO A 141 -5.21 24.96 31.25
CA PRO A 141 -4.95 23.83 32.13
C PRO A 141 -4.38 22.62 31.39
N PRO A 142 -3.79 21.63 32.10
CA PRO A 142 -3.39 20.34 31.52
C PRO A 142 -4.51 19.68 30.74
N LEU A 143 -4.17 18.74 29.84
CA LEU A 143 -5.17 18.06 28.99
C LEU A 143 -6.04 17.08 29.78
N TRP A 144 -5.43 16.40 30.75
CA TRP A 144 -6.01 15.22 31.38
C TRP A 144 -6.29 15.40 32.87
N ILE A 145 -5.47 16.17 33.55
CA ILE A 145 -5.53 16.34 35.00
C ILE A 145 -6.30 17.61 35.38
N THR A 146 -7.13 17.49 36.40
CA THR A 146 -7.80 18.59 37.11
C THR A 146 -7.36 18.57 38.56
N GLY A 147 -7.63 19.66 39.29
CA GLY A 147 -7.31 19.71 40.74
C GLY A 147 -7.93 18.61 41.60
N MET A 148 -8.86 17.80 41.03
CA MET A 148 -9.60 16.74 41.75
C MET A 148 -9.30 15.33 41.21
N GLY A 149 -8.42 15.17 40.20
CA GLY A 149 -8.15 13.87 39.62
C GLY A 149 -8.04 13.90 38.10
N PHE A 150 -8.03 12.73 37.49
CA PHE A 150 -8.18 12.60 36.06
C PHE A 150 -9.57 13.10 35.63
N SER A 151 -9.59 13.98 34.64
CA SER A 151 -10.85 14.47 34.06
C SER A 151 -11.66 13.33 33.45
N ALA A 152 -12.96 13.52 33.24
CA ALA A 152 -13.80 12.57 32.50
C ALA A 152 -13.25 12.29 31.08
N ARG A 153 -12.58 13.28 30.48
CA ARG A 153 -11.90 13.16 29.18
C ARG A 153 -10.73 12.18 29.27
N ALA A 154 -9.90 12.30 30.32
CA ALA A 154 -8.77 11.40 30.56
C ALA A 154 -9.25 9.96 30.79
N GLN A 155 -10.28 9.78 31.61
CA GLN A 155 -10.86 8.46 31.88
C GLN A 155 -11.40 7.79 30.61
N ALA A 156 -12.06 8.55 29.71
CA ALA A 156 -12.55 8.04 28.44
C ALA A 156 -11.38 7.59 27.52
N VAL A 157 -10.30 8.37 27.48
CA VAL A 157 -9.08 8.03 26.71
C VAL A 157 -8.38 6.79 27.28
N ILE A 158 -8.19 6.72 28.60
CA ILE A 158 -7.60 5.57 29.26
C ILE A 158 -8.42 4.30 28.94
N ALA A 159 -9.74 4.36 29.11
CA ALA A 159 -10.64 3.24 28.81
C ALA A 159 -10.60 2.81 27.32
N GLU A 160 -10.38 3.75 26.38
CA GLU A 160 -10.22 3.40 24.97
C GLU A 160 -8.88 2.70 24.72
N ILE A 161 -7.79 3.21 25.31
CA ILE A 161 -6.45 2.62 25.14
C ILE A 161 -6.36 1.23 25.80
N GLU A 162 -6.99 1.02 26.94
CA GLU A 162 -7.11 -0.28 27.59
C GLU A 162 -7.79 -1.34 26.71
N ARG A 163 -8.66 -0.90 25.80
CA ARG A 163 -9.32 -1.77 24.81
C ARG A 163 -8.59 -1.81 23.46
N ALA A 164 -7.34 -1.41 23.40
CA ALA A 164 -6.55 -1.43 22.16
C ALA A 164 -6.52 -2.81 21.48
N ASP A 165 -6.60 -3.88 22.27
CA ASP A 165 -6.69 -5.25 21.75
C ASP A 165 -7.91 -5.48 20.86
N ASP A 166 -9.02 -4.76 21.05
CA ASP A 166 -10.21 -4.86 20.20
C ASP A 166 -9.96 -4.34 18.79
N TRP A 167 -8.86 -3.61 18.63
CA TRP A 167 -8.34 -3.09 17.38
C TRP A 167 -7.14 -3.87 16.86
N GLY A 168 -6.76 -4.97 17.53
CA GLY A 168 -5.57 -5.74 17.17
C GLY A 168 -4.24 -5.06 17.52
N LEU A 169 -4.28 -4.10 18.44
CA LEU A 169 -3.11 -3.48 19.05
C LEU A 169 -2.93 -4.05 20.47
N PRO A 170 -1.69 -4.38 20.92
CA PRO A 170 -1.51 -4.91 22.26
C PRO A 170 -1.71 -3.79 23.29
N ALA A 171 -2.68 -3.96 24.18
CA ALA A 171 -2.99 -2.97 25.21
C ALA A 171 -1.82 -2.73 26.16
N ASP A 172 -1.04 -3.76 26.44
CA ASP A 172 0.16 -3.72 27.28
C ASP A 172 1.35 -2.96 26.66
N ALA A 173 1.27 -2.61 25.39
CA ALA A 173 2.25 -1.71 24.75
C ALA A 173 2.14 -0.26 25.21
N PHE A 174 1.03 0.13 25.83
CA PHE A 174 0.76 1.49 26.24
C PHE A 174 0.95 1.64 27.75
N GLU A 175 1.92 2.47 28.13
CA GLU A 175 2.16 2.80 29.54
C GLU A 175 1.12 3.82 29.99
N LEU A 176 0.06 3.36 30.64
CA LEU A 176 -0.97 4.21 31.21
C LEU A 176 -0.63 4.61 32.66
N PRO A 177 -1.04 5.80 33.11
CA PRO A 177 -1.00 6.14 34.53
C PRO A 177 -1.96 5.21 35.29
N PRO A 178 -1.71 4.95 36.60
CA PRO A 178 -2.62 4.16 37.39
C PRO A 178 -4.00 4.83 37.45
N PRO A 179 -5.10 4.06 37.33
CA PRO A 179 -6.45 4.61 37.26
C PRO A 179 -6.95 5.18 38.60
N GLU A 180 -6.29 4.82 39.69
CA GLU A 180 -6.68 5.14 41.05
C GLU A 180 -5.78 6.26 41.59
N ASP A 181 -6.38 7.25 42.23
CA ASP A 181 -5.81 8.35 43.00
C ASP A 181 -4.64 9.11 42.36
N LEU A 182 -4.91 10.31 41.88
CA LEU A 182 -3.82 11.24 41.54
C LEU A 182 -2.87 11.39 42.72
N PRO A 183 -1.55 11.32 42.46
CA PRO A 183 -0.57 11.61 43.49
C PRO A 183 -0.81 13.00 44.10
N ALA A 184 -0.56 13.11 45.40
CA ALA A 184 -0.81 14.36 46.13
C ALA A 184 0.14 15.50 45.74
N ASN A 185 1.28 15.20 45.05
CA ASN A 185 2.26 16.21 44.66
C ASN A 185 2.23 16.53 43.17
N VAL A 186 2.55 17.77 42.84
CA VAL A 186 2.50 18.35 41.51
C VAL A 186 3.44 17.64 40.51
N GLU A 187 4.61 17.21 40.98
CA GLU A 187 5.61 16.53 40.13
C GLU A 187 5.12 15.14 39.67
N ALA A 188 4.47 14.39 40.55
CA ALA A 188 3.91 13.09 40.22
C ALA A 188 2.68 13.25 39.30
N GLN A 189 1.85 14.26 39.54
CA GLN A 189 0.74 14.61 38.65
C GLN A 189 1.25 14.99 37.24
N ALA A 190 2.29 15.80 37.15
CA ALA A 190 2.93 16.15 35.88
C ALA A 190 3.52 14.90 35.17
N SER A 191 4.04 13.92 35.93
CA SER A 191 4.51 12.66 35.37
C SER A 191 3.39 11.85 34.75
N ASP A 192 2.22 11.80 35.39
CA ASP A 192 1.04 11.06 34.89
C ASP A 192 0.40 11.74 33.66
N GLU A 193 0.36 13.08 33.64
CA GLU A 193 -0.04 13.83 32.45
C GLU A 193 0.84 13.47 31.25
N VAL A 194 2.16 13.59 31.40
CA VAL A 194 3.13 13.27 30.32
C VAL A 194 3.05 11.80 29.91
N LYS A 195 2.84 10.89 30.84
CA LYS A 195 2.66 9.47 30.56
C LYS A 195 1.43 9.22 29.69
N LEU A 196 0.29 9.85 30.02
CA LEU A 196 -0.92 9.71 29.22
C LEU A 196 -0.79 10.38 27.84
N ASP A 197 -0.14 11.53 27.75
CA ASP A 197 0.19 12.17 26.48
C ASP A 197 0.99 11.26 25.55
N LEU A 198 2.05 10.66 26.07
CA LEU A 198 2.90 9.73 25.31
C LEU A 198 2.12 8.46 24.89
N ALA A 199 1.25 7.94 25.77
CA ALA A 199 0.38 6.82 25.42
C ALA A 199 -0.60 7.18 24.29
N VAL A 200 -1.18 8.37 24.33
CA VAL A 200 -2.07 8.90 23.28
C VAL A 200 -1.33 9.03 21.94
N LEU A 201 -0.15 9.64 21.94
CA LEU A 201 0.64 9.79 20.70
C LEU A 201 1.05 8.46 20.12
N LYS A 202 1.48 7.52 20.96
CA LYS A 202 1.82 6.16 20.56
C LYS A 202 0.60 5.42 20.01
N TYR A 203 -0.57 5.54 20.66
CA TYR A 203 -1.81 4.96 20.17
C TYR A 203 -2.21 5.52 18.82
N ALA A 204 -2.17 6.84 18.65
CA ALA A 204 -2.49 7.52 17.41
C ALA A 204 -1.60 7.03 16.25
N ARG A 205 -0.29 6.89 16.49
CA ARG A 205 0.67 6.36 15.53
C ARG A 205 0.34 4.92 15.15
N PHE A 206 0.10 4.04 16.14
CA PHE A 206 -0.22 2.64 15.90
C PHE A 206 -1.58 2.45 15.23
N ALA A 207 -2.58 3.21 15.63
CA ALA A 207 -3.92 3.14 15.05
C ALA A 207 -3.91 3.49 13.56
N ARG A 208 -3.11 4.50 13.16
CA ARG A 208 -3.08 4.99 11.78
C ARG A 208 -2.03 4.31 10.91
N GLY A 209 -0.84 4.04 11.44
CA GLY A 209 0.30 3.55 10.64
C GLY A 209 0.75 2.13 10.97
N GLY A 210 0.14 1.50 11.98
CA GLY A 210 0.57 0.19 12.45
C GLY A 210 1.74 0.25 13.42
N ARG A 211 2.17 -0.93 13.85
CA ARG A 211 3.27 -1.12 14.81
C ARG A 211 4.62 -1.32 14.14
N LEU A 212 4.60 -1.72 12.87
CA LEU A 212 5.77 -2.08 12.10
C LEU A 212 6.00 -1.11 10.94
N SER A 213 7.26 -0.82 10.67
CA SER A 213 7.67 -0.18 9.41
C SER A 213 7.62 -1.23 8.28
N PRO A 214 6.82 -1.03 7.21
CA PRO A 214 6.68 -2.01 6.13
C PRO A 214 8.02 -2.43 5.54
N LEU A 215 8.87 -1.48 5.17
CA LEU A 215 10.18 -1.73 4.55
C LEU A 215 11.16 -2.45 5.47
N ARG A 216 11.02 -2.32 6.80
CA ARG A 216 11.86 -3.07 7.75
C ARG A 216 11.47 -4.54 7.84
N VAL A 217 10.19 -4.85 7.60
CA VAL A 217 9.71 -6.24 7.53
C VAL A 217 10.19 -6.90 6.23
N SER A 218 10.03 -6.20 5.10
CA SER A 218 10.48 -6.69 3.80
C SER A 218 10.60 -5.54 2.81
N ILE A 219 11.64 -5.58 1.96
CA ILE A 219 11.81 -4.65 0.83
C ILE A 219 10.66 -4.73 -0.19
N LEU A 220 9.88 -5.80 -0.15
CA LEU A 220 8.69 -5.95 -0.98
C LEU A 220 7.51 -5.08 -0.50
N LEU A 221 7.50 -4.68 0.76
CA LEU A 221 6.41 -3.90 1.35
C LEU A 221 6.71 -2.40 1.22
N ASP A 222 6.55 -1.87 0.00
CA ASP A 222 6.81 -0.45 -0.29
C ASP A 222 5.56 0.40 -0.10
N GLN A 223 5.03 0.38 1.10
CA GLN A 223 3.88 1.19 1.50
C GLN A 223 4.33 2.25 2.50
N LYS A 224 3.74 3.44 2.37
CA LYS A 224 4.01 4.57 3.27
C LYS A 224 2.73 4.88 4.04
N PRO A 225 2.65 4.50 5.31
CA PRO A 225 1.51 4.88 6.16
C PRO A 225 1.37 6.41 6.21
N ASP A 226 0.13 6.87 6.12
CA ASP A 226 -0.20 8.29 6.21
C ASP A 226 -0.33 8.69 7.68
N LEU A 227 0.81 8.92 8.35
CA LEU A 227 0.89 9.22 9.77
C LEU A 227 0.43 10.66 10.06
N ARG A 228 -0.31 10.83 11.15
CA ARG A 228 -0.60 12.15 11.70
C ARG A 228 0.64 12.69 12.43
N LYS A 229 0.95 13.97 12.24
CA LYS A 229 2.01 14.61 13.00
C LYS A 229 1.65 14.66 14.49
N PRO A 230 2.57 14.40 15.42
CA PRO A 230 2.27 14.39 16.85
C PRO A 230 1.63 15.69 17.34
N LYS A 231 2.13 16.87 16.91
CA LYS A 231 1.50 18.16 17.25
C LYS A 231 0.05 18.25 16.80
N THR A 232 -0.26 17.79 15.59
CA THR A 232 -1.64 17.77 15.07
C THR A 232 -2.55 16.88 15.94
N VAL A 233 -2.03 15.73 16.40
CA VAL A 233 -2.78 14.84 17.31
C VAL A 233 -3.09 15.55 18.63
N LEU A 234 -2.12 16.26 19.23
CA LEU A 234 -2.30 17.00 20.48
C LEU A 234 -3.32 18.14 20.32
N ASP A 235 -3.23 18.90 19.22
CA ASP A 235 -4.15 20.00 18.95
C ASP A 235 -5.60 19.48 18.73
N GLU A 236 -5.74 18.42 17.91
CA GLU A 236 -7.05 17.83 17.60
C GLU A 236 -7.69 17.17 18.83
N ILE A 237 -6.94 16.37 19.58
CA ILE A 237 -7.48 15.69 20.77
C ILE A 237 -7.75 16.70 21.89
N GLY A 238 -6.90 17.72 22.04
CA GLY A 238 -7.10 18.81 23.00
C GLY A 238 -8.39 19.57 22.76
N GLY A 239 -8.72 19.86 21.50
CA GLY A 239 -9.96 20.54 21.09
C GLY A 239 -11.18 19.63 20.96
N SER A 240 -11.03 18.30 21.00
CA SER A 240 -12.14 17.35 20.81
C SER A 240 -13.05 17.28 22.05
N PRO A 241 -14.37 17.38 21.90
CA PRO A 241 -15.32 17.11 22.99
C PRO A 241 -15.40 15.62 23.37
N ALA A 242 -14.98 14.71 22.46
CA ALA A 242 -14.98 13.26 22.64
C ALA A 242 -13.63 12.67 22.23
N PRO A 243 -12.60 12.78 23.09
CA PRO A 243 -11.23 12.40 22.74
C PRO A 243 -11.05 10.89 22.50
N ASP A 244 -11.85 10.04 23.12
CA ASP A 244 -11.95 8.61 22.85
C ASP A 244 -12.47 8.32 21.45
N ALA A 245 -13.50 9.02 21.00
CA ALA A 245 -14.02 8.91 19.64
C ALA A 245 -12.99 9.41 18.61
N TYR A 246 -12.23 10.46 18.94
CA TYR A 246 -11.11 10.91 18.13
C TYR A 246 -10.08 9.79 17.94
N LEU A 247 -9.63 9.12 19.01
CA LEU A 247 -8.69 8.00 18.92
C LEU A 247 -9.24 6.87 18.04
N ARG A 248 -10.50 6.49 18.20
CA ARG A 248 -11.14 5.49 17.33
C ARG A 248 -11.17 5.94 15.86
N SER A 249 -11.32 7.22 15.60
CA SER A 249 -11.39 7.76 14.24
C SER A 249 -10.06 7.64 13.45
N LEU A 250 -8.95 7.43 14.16
CA LEU A 250 -7.61 7.29 13.56
C LEU A 250 -7.40 5.92 12.90
N HIS A 251 -8.17 4.91 13.25
CA HIS A 251 -8.10 3.60 12.59
C HIS A 251 -8.57 3.67 11.14
N PRO A 252 -8.12 2.74 10.28
CA PRO A 252 -8.58 2.65 8.89
C PRO A 252 -10.11 2.56 8.82
N LYS A 253 -10.70 3.33 7.90
CA LYS A 253 -12.15 3.34 7.65
C LYS A 253 -12.57 2.37 6.54
N HIS A 254 -11.64 1.57 6.05
CA HIS A 254 -11.90 0.58 5.01
C HIS A 254 -12.81 -0.52 5.56
N GLU A 255 -13.80 -0.88 4.78
CA GLU A 255 -14.81 -1.89 5.16
C GLU A 255 -14.17 -3.22 5.56
N GLN A 256 -13.16 -3.68 4.82
CA GLN A 256 -12.44 -4.91 5.13
C GLN A 256 -11.66 -4.85 6.46
N PHE A 257 -11.15 -3.68 6.86
CA PHE A 257 -10.54 -3.54 8.18
C PHE A 257 -11.57 -3.76 9.29
N GLU A 258 -12.76 -3.20 9.15
CA GLU A 258 -13.84 -3.37 10.12
C GLU A 258 -14.35 -4.82 10.15
N HIS A 259 -14.51 -5.47 9.00
CA HIS A 259 -14.89 -6.89 8.92
C HIS A 259 -13.87 -7.80 9.64
N LEU A 260 -12.56 -7.55 9.44
CA LEU A 260 -11.50 -8.26 10.16
C LEU A 260 -11.54 -7.96 11.66
N ARG A 261 -11.80 -6.72 12.06
CA ARG A 261 -11.97 -6.34 13.46
C ARG A 261 -13.15 -7.09 14.10
N GLN A 262 -14.29 -7.19 13.42
CA GLN A 262 -15.45 -7.96 13.90
C GLN A 262 -15.11 -9.45 14.04
N ALA A 263 -14.34 -10.02 13.11
CA ALA A 263 -13.85 -11.39 13.21
C ALA A 263 -12.94 -11.58 14.45
N LEU A 264 -12.02 -10.61 14.69
CA LEU A 264 -11.16 -10.62 15.87
C LEU A 264 -11.96 -10.58 17.17
N LEU A 265 -12.96 -9.68 17.27
CA LEU A 265 -13.83 -9.56 18.45
C LEU A 265 -14.57 -10.87 18.76
N LYS A 266 -15.04 -11.60 17.74
CA LYS A 266 -15.67 -12.92 17.92
C LYS A 266 -14.70 -13.96 18.49
N ILE A 267 -13.43 -13.90 18.08
CA ILE A 267 -12.41 -14.79 18.64
C ILE A 267 -12.11 -14.40 20.09
N ARG A 268 -11.95 -13.11 20.38
CA ARG A 268 -11.71 -12.59 21.73
C ARG A 268 -12.82 -12.97 22.71
N ALA A 269 -14.08 -12.96 22.27
CA ALA A 269 -15.22 -13.37 23.08
C ALA A 269 -15.16 -14.84 23.55
N LYS A 270 -14.36 -15.70 22.88
CA LYS A 270 -14.12 -17.08 23.28
C LYS A 270 -13.08 -17.23 24.41
N GLY A 271 -12.42 -16.13 24.81
CA GLY A 271 -11.45 -16.08 25.91
C GLY A 271 -10.02 -15.74 25.46
N LYS A 272 -9.17 -15.34 26.44
CA LYS A 272 -7.80 -14.84 26.18
C LYS A 272 -6.91 -15.80 25.38
N LYS A 273 -7.00 -17.10 25.60
CA LYS A 273 -6.19 -18.10 24.88
C LYS A 273 -6.48 -18.19 23.37
N SER A 274 -7.66 -17.78 22.94
CA SER A 274 -8.04 -17.82 21.51
C SER A 274 -7.33 -16.73 20.69
N VAL A 275 -6.86 -15.67 21.33
CA VAL A 275 -6.16 -14.55 20.67
C VAL A 275 -4.73 -14.94 20.27
N ASP A 276 -4.13 -15.90 20.96
CA ASP A 276 -2.79 -16.40 20.65
C ASP A 276 -2.79 -17.42 19.50
N GLY A 277 -3.97 -17.79 19.02
CA GLY A 277 -4.14 -18.77 17.96
C GLY A 277 -3.78 -18.21 16.56
N PRO A 278 -3.45 -19.11 15.61
CA PRO A 278 -2.97 -18.71 14.28
C PRO A 278 -4.00 -17.91 13.48
N GLU A 279 -5.30 -18.13 13.70
CA GLU A 279 -6.36 -17.37 13.03
C GLU A 279 -6.37 -15.92 13.51
N ALA A 280 -6.33 -15.69 14.83
CA ALA A 280 -6.29 -14.34 15.38
C ALA A 280 -5.01 -13.60 14.98
N GLN A 281 -3.85 -14.27 15.00
CA GLN A 281 -2.60 -13.70 14.55
C GLN A 281 -2.67 -13.27 13.07
N ARG A 282 -3.24 -14.10 12.20
CA ARG A 282 -3.40 -13.77 10.79
C ARG A 282 -4.38 -12.61 10.57
N ILE A 283 -5.46 -12.52 11.34
CA ILE A 283 -6.35 -11.36 11.33
C ILE A 283 -5.57 -10.10 11.70
N ILE A 284 -4.81 -10.12 12.81
CA ILE A 284 -4.02 -8.96 13.27
C ILE A 284 -2.98 -8.56 12.23
N ILE A 285 -2.29 -9.51 11.59
CA ILE A 285 -1.35 -9.24 10.49
C ILE A 285 -2.03 -8.50 9.34
N ASN A 286 -3.23 -8.92 8.94
CA ASN A 286 -3.95 -8.27 7.85
C ASN A 286 -4.54 -6.91 8.27
N MET A 287 -4.96 -6.75 9.52
CA MET A 287 -5.32 -5.44 10.08
C MET A 287 -4.12 -4.49 10.11
N GLU A 288 -2.91 -5.01 10.41
CA GLU A 288 -1.67 -4.23 10.33
C GLU A 288 -1.41 -3.74 8.90
N ARG A 289 -1.56 -4.61 7.88
CA ARG A 289 -1.41 -4.24 6.45
C ARG A 289 -2.43 -3.19 6.01
N TRP A 290 -3.66 -3.26 6.51
CA TRP A 290 -4.67 -2.23 6.23
C TRP A 290 -4.28 -0.85 6.78
N ARG A 291 -3.52 -0.77 7.88
CA ARG A 291 -2.98 0.49 8.41
C ARG A 291 -1.95 1.13 7.50
N TRP A 292 -1.32 0.34 6.64
CA TRP A 292 -0.33 0.83 5.67
C TRP A 292 -0.95 1.32 4.37
N MET A 293 -2.21 1.01 4.13
CA MET A 293 -2.93 1.48 2.95
C MET A 293 -3.19 2.99 3.03
N PRO A 294 -3.26 3.69 1.86
CA PRO A 294 -3.73 5.07 1.82
C PRO A 294 -5.08 5.23 2.53
N THR A 295 -5.30 6.37 3.17
CA THR A 295 -6.61 6.67 3.81
C THR A 295 -7.72 6.72 2.78
N ASP A 296 -7.44 7.25 1.60
CA ASP A 296 -8.32 7.28 0.45
C ASP A 296 -7.73 6.41 -0.65
N LEU A 297 -8.42 5.34 -0.99
CA LEU A 297 -8.05 4.45 -2.10
C LEU A 297 -8.46 5.02 -3.47
N GLY A 298 -9.20 6.11 -3.49
CA GLY A 298 -9.85 6.65 -4.67
C GLY A 298 -11.25 6.06 -4.88
N THR A 299 -12.19 6.91 -5.28
CA THR A 299 -13.58 6.50 -5.57
C THR A 299 -13.65 5.45 -6.69
N TYR A 300 -12.70 5.52 -7.64
CA TYR A 300 -12.49 4.56 -8.71
C TYR A 300 -11.03 4.17 -8.75
N HIS A 301 -10.73 2.88 -8.51
CA HIS A 301 -9.36 2.37 -8.43
C HIS A 301 -9.26 0.91 -8.86
N VAL A 302 -8.03 0.46 -9.07
CA VAL A 302 -7.70 -0.96 -9.30
C VAL A 302 -7.01 -1.50 -8.04
N GLU A 303 -7.39 -2.69 -7.62
CA GLU A 303 -6.76 -3.44 -6.53
C GLU A 303 -6.33 -4.82 -7.03
N ASP A 304 -5.03 -5.14 -6.92
CA ASP A 304 -4.48 -6.45 -7.26
C ASP A 304 -4.00 -7.14 -5.98
N ASN A 305 -4.74 -8.14 -5.50
CA ASN A 305 -4.35 -8.89 -4.30
C ASN A 305 -3.52 -10.12 -4.67
N ILE A 306 -2.22 -10.05 -4.41
CA ILE A 306 -1.24 -11.08 -4.78
C ILE A 306 -1.60 -12.48 -4.24
N PRO A 307 -1.88 -12.67 -2.91
CA PRO A 307 -2.18 -14.00 -2.37
C PRO A 307 -3.45 -14.64 -2.93
N GLU A 308 -4.37 -13.85 -3.42
CA GLU A 308 -5.63 -14.31 -4.02
C GLU A 308 -5.50 -14.55 -5.52
N PHE A 309 -4.47 -13.98 -6.16
CA PHE A 309 -4.29 -13.94 -7.61
C PHE A 309 -5.48 -13.30 -8.34
N MET A 310 -6.04 -12.25 -7.76
CA MET A 310 -7.19 -11.53 -8.31
C MET A 310 -6.92 -10.04 -8.40
N GLY A 311 -7.32 -9.45 -9.52
CA GLY A 311 -7.42 -8.02 -9.75
C GLY A 311 -8.90 -7.58 -9.73
N ARG A 312 -9.16 -6.37 -9.23
CA ARG A 312 -10.49 -5.78 -9.13
C ARG A 312 -10.48 -4.34 -9.61
N VAL A 313 -11.54 -3.95 -10.28
CA VAL A 313 -11.89 -2.54 -10.45
C VAL A 313 -12.98 -2.24 -9.43
N VAL A 314 -12.71 -1.27 -8.58
CA VAL A 314 -13.60 -0.85 -7.49
C VAL A 314 -14.14 0.55 -7.81
N LYS A 315 -15.45 0.74 -7.69
CA LYS A 315 -16.13 2.04 -7.83
C LYS A 315 -17.00 2.29 -6.60
N SER A 316 -16.75 3.38 -5.89
CA SER A 316 -17.50 3.76 -4.67
C SER A 316 -17.58 2.60 -3.66
N GLY A 317 -16.47 1.91 -3.40
CA GLY A 317 -16.34 0.79 -2.47
C GLY A 317 -16.91 -0.54 -2.98
N LYS A 318 -17.46 -0.59 -4.20
CA LYS A 318 -18.03 -1.83 -4.78
C LYS A 318 -17.18 -2.34 -5.92
N THR A 319 -16.87 -3.64 -5.93
CA THR A 319 -16.23 -4.29 -7.07
C THR A 319 -17.18 -4.30 -8.27
N VAL A 320 -16.81 -3.58 -9.33
CA VAL A 320 -17.57 -3.53 -10.59
C VAL A 320 -17.03 -4.49 -11.64
N TYR A 321 -15.78 -4.91 -11.51
CA TYR A 321 -15.14 -5.92 -12.34
C TYR A 321 -14.08 -6.67 -11.55
N ALA A 322 -13.96 -7.98 -11.76
CA ALA A 322 -12.92 -8.81 -11.18
C ALA A 322 -12.29 -9.70 -12.25
N THR A 323 -11.00 -9.92 -12.16
CA THR A 323 -10.23 -10.73 -13.11
C THR A 323 -9.13 -11.50 -12.41
N LYS A 324 -8.70 -12.61 -13.01
CA LYS A 324 -7.53 -13.35 -12.56
C LYS A 324 -6.26 -12.57 -12.91
N VAL A 325 -5.24 -12.64 -12.04
CA VAL A 325 -3.90 -12.10 -12.34
C VAL A 325 -2.82 -13.17 -12.12
N VAL A 326 -1.72 -13.02 -12.85
CA VAL A 326 -0.47 -13.76 -12.65
C VAL A 326 0.55 -12.76 -12.09
N VAL A 327 1.25 -13.16 -11.04
CA VAL A 327 2.23 -12.33 -10.34
C VAL A 327 3.63 -12.92 -10.43
N GLY A 328 4.62 -12.22 -9.91
CA GLY A 328 6.02 -12.65 -9.92
C GLY A 328 6.25 -13.96 -9.20
N LEU A 329 7.22 -14.75 -9.72
CA LEU A 329 7.80 -15.86 -8.98
C LEU A 329 8.40 -15.38 -7.65
N PRO A 330 8.54 -16.20 -6.61
CA PRO A 330 9.17 -15.80 -5.35
C PRO A 330 10.56 -15.17 -5.55
N LYS A 331 11.29 -15.63 -6.57
CA LYS A 331 12.57 -15.05 -6.99
C LYS A 331 12.42 -13.63 -7.55
N TYR A 332 11.33 -13.34 -8.21
CA TYR A 332 10.99 -12.06 -8.85
C TYR A 332 9.68 -11.51 -8.29
N ALA A 333 9.56 -11.58 -6.96
CA ALA A 333 8.32 -11.25 -6.28
C ALA A 333 7.80 -9.85 -6.67
N THR A 334 6.51 -9.77 -6.98
CA THR A 334 5.83 -8.50 -7.23
C THR A 334 5.83 -7.66 -5.95
N PRO A 335 6.39 -6.44 -5.95
CA PRO A 335 6.34 -5.55 -4.80
C PRO A 335 4.91 -5.10 -4.48
N ILE A 336 4.70 -4.75 -3.21
CA ILE A 336 3.42 -4.27 -2.66
C ILE A 336 3.52 -2.76 -2.50
N PHE A 337 2.73 -2.02 -3.28
CA PHE A 337 2.77 -0.55 -3.33
C PHE A 337 1.50 0.02 -3.93
N SER A 338 1.36 1.33 -3.88
CA SER A 338 0.31 2.08 -4.58
C SER A 338 0.93 3.06 -5.58
N ALA A 339 0.32 3.17 -6.77
CA ALA A 339 0.73 4.12 -7.80
C ALA A 339 -0.46 4.54 -8.66
N ASP A 340 -0.29 5.59 -9.48
CA ASP A 340 -1.32 6.11 -10.36
C ASP A 340 -1.16 5.56 -11.77
N MET A 341 -2.17 4.87 -12.31
CA MET A 341 -2.25 4.55 -13.73
C MET A 341 -2.46 5.83 -14.53
N ARG A 342 -1.64 6.02 -15.58
CA ARG A 342 -1.64 7.22 -16.41
C ARG A 342 -1.96 6.97 -17.87
N SER A 343 -1.74 5.76 -18.36
CA SER A 343 -2.02 5.41 -19.75
C SER A 343 -2.25 3.92 -19.95
N ILE A 344 -2.96 3.61 -21.03
CA ILE A 344 -3.15 2.27 -21.56
C ILE A 344 -2.55 2.25 -22.95
N VAL A 345 -1.71 1.26 -23.24
CA VAL A 345 -1.03 1.13 -24.55
C VAL A 345 -1.62 -0.07 -25.29
N PHE A 346 -2.06 0.17 -26.50
CA PHE A 346 -2.60 -0.84 -27.41
C PHE A 346 -1.51 -1.33 -28.36
N ASN A 347 -1.39 -2.65 -28.48
CA ASN A 347 -0.34 -3.32 -29.23
C ASN A 347 1.04 -2.72 -28.93
N PRO A 348 1.51 -2.86 -27.66
CA PRO A 348 2.74 -2.24 -27.18
C PRO A 348 3.97 -2.86 -27.84
N ASP A 349 5.03 -2.07 -27.99
CA ASP A 349 6.38 -2.60 -28.02
C ASP A 349 6.79 -3.04 -26.61
N TRP A 350 7.73 -3.96 -26.53
CA TRP A 350 8.32 -4.38 -25.26
C TRP A 350 9.81 -4.04 -25.23
N THR A 351 10.20 -3.16 -24.34
CA THR A 351 11.61 -2.94 -24.00
C THR A 351 12.01 -3.93 -22.93
N VAL A 352 13.05 -4.71 -23.20
CA VAL A 352 13.55 -5.75 -22.29
C VAL A 352 14.06 -5.10 -21.00
N PRO A 353 13.55 -5.48 -19.82
CA PRO A 353 14.00 -4.96 -18.53
C PRO A 353 15.45 -5.34 -18.22
N GLU A 354 16.11 -4.49 -17.40
CA GLU A 354 17.50 -4.69 -16.98
C GLU A 354 17.75 -6.09 -16.36
N THR A 355 16.83 -6.57 -15.54
CA THR A 355 16.94 -7.90 -14.91
C THR A 355 17.00 -9.02 -15.93
N ILE A 356 16.17 -8.97 -16.98
CA ILE A 356 16.15 -9.95 -18.08
C ILE A 356 17.41 -9.80 -18.96
N ILE A 357 17.86 -8.56 -19.20
CA ILE A 357 19.11 -8.33 -19.91
C ILE A 357 20.28 -8.98 -19.18
N LEU A 358 20.39 -8.80 -17.87
CA LEU A 358 21.51 -9.31 -17.08
C LEU A 358 21.45 -10.82 -16.85
N GLU A 359 20.27 -11.37 -16.64
CA GLU A 359 20.11 -12.77 -16.26
C GLU A 359 19.96 -13.70 -17.46
N ASP A 360 19.37 -13.22 -18.55
CA ASP A 360 19.03 -14.04 -19.73
C ASP A 360 19.83 -13.64 -20.97
N LEU A 361 19.78 -12.38 -21.40
CA LEU A 361 20.45 -11.97 -22.64
C LEU A 361 21.97 -11.92 -22.51
N GLN A 362 22.49 -11.36 -21.43
CA GLN A 362 23.94 -11.19 -21.27
C GLN A 362 24.70 -12.52 -21.25
N PRO A 363 24.26 -13.60 -20.55
CA PRO A 363 24.94 -14.90 -20.62
C PRO A 363 24.92 -15.49 -22.01
N ALA A 364 23.82 -15.40 -22.75
CA ALA A 364 23.73 -15.89 -24.12
C ALA A 364 24.63 -15.08 -25.07
N LEU A 365 24.51 -13.75 -25.05
CA LEU A 365 25.30 -12.88 -25.93
C LEU A 365 26.81 -12.93 -25.67
N LYS A 366 27.26 -13.13 -24.43
CA LYS A 366 28.69 -13.28 -24.13
C LYS A 366 29.23 -14.65 -24.46
N GLY A 367 28.38 -15.65 -24.59
CA GLY A 367 28.78 -17.05 -24.80
C GLY A 367 29.59 -17.62 -23.63
N ASN A 368 29.30 -18.86 -23.26
CA ASN A 368 30.02 -19.55 -22.19
C ASN A 368 31.30 -20.24 -22.72
N GLY A 369 32.10 -19.51 -23.50
CA GLY A 369 33.29 -20.04 -24.16
C GLY A 369 33.07 -20.70 -25.53
N SER A 370 31.80 -20.71 -26.01
CA SER A 370 31.44 -21.23 -27.36
C SER A 370 31.19 -20.11 -28.38
N GLY A 371 31.45 -18.86 -28.00
CA GLY A 371 31.10 -17.67 -28.78
C GLY A 371 29.67 -17.14 -28.49
N PRO A 372 29.34 -15.95 -28.98
CA PRO A 372 28.01 -15.32 -28.77
C PRO A 372 26.90 -16.15 -29.40
N ASP A 373 25.83 -16.41 -28.62
CA ASP A 373 24.59 -16.99 -29.11
C ASP A 373 23.60 -15.89 -29.44
N LEU A 374 23.44 -15.62 -30.75
CA LEU A 374 22.49 -14.62 -31.24
C LEU A 374 21.08 -15.21 -31.50
N SER A 375 20.92 -16.53 -31.37
CA SER A 375 19.62 -17.19 -31.64
C SER A 375 18.52 -16.67 -30.71
N ILE A 376 18.89 -16.28 -29.48
CA ILE A 376 17.96 -15.67 -28.51
C ILE A 376 17.34 -14.35 -29.04
N LEU A 377 18.10 -13.53 -29.77
CA LEU A 377 17.60 -12.30 -30.35
C LEU A 377 16.59 -12.60 -31.48
N GLN A 378 16.87 -13.62 -32.27
CA GLN A 378 16.02 -14.06 -33.39
C GLN A 378 14.74 -14.75 -32.86
N ALA A 379 14.89 -15.65 -31.90
CA ALA A 379 13.77 -16.39 -31.32
C ALA A 379 12.71 -15.46 -30.70
N HIS A 380 13.14 -14.29 -30.21
CA HIS A 380 12.25 -13.31 -29.56
C HIS A 380 12.08 -12.03 -30.38
N GLU A 381 12.44 -12.03 -31.68
CA GLU A 381 12.30 -10.89 -32.59
C GLU A 381 12.86 -9.56 -31.99
N LEU A 382 13.99 -9.66 -31.25
CA LEU A 382 14.55 -8.50 -30.56
C LEU A 382 15.36 -7.61 -31.50
N ASN A 383 14.93 -6.38 -31.66
CA ASN A 383 15.69 -5.31 -32.26
C ASN A 383 16.72 -4.77 -31.25
N VAL A 384 17.94 -4.52 -31.73
CA VAL A 384 19.03 -3.98 -30.93
C VAL A 384 19.32 -2.56 -31.33
N SER A 385 19.45 -1.67 -30.35
CA SER A 385 19.89 -0.29 -30.59
C SER A 385 20.97 0.12 -29.57
N PHE A 386 21.85 1.01 -30.00
CA PHE A 386 22.87 1.66 -29.19
C PHE A 386 22.71 3.16 -29.29
N GLN A 387 22.54 3.84 -28.16
CA GLN A 387 22.25 5.28 -28.10
C GLN A 387 21.09 5.71 -29.03
N GLY A 388 20.04 4.90 -29.11
CA GLY A 388 18.85 5.14 -29.92
C GLY A 388 19.03 4.86 -31.43
N LYS A 389 20.19 4.38 -31.88
CA LYS A 389 20.43 4.01 -33.28
C LYS A 389 20.37 2.50 -33.44
N PRO A 390 19.66 1.97 -34.45
CA PRO A 390 19.65 0.54 -34.75
C PRO A 390 21.07 0.01 -34.98
N VAL A 391 21.36 -1.16 -34.48
CA VAL A 391 22.66 -1.84 -34.59
C VAL A 391 22.44 -3.24 -35.12
N ASP A 392 23.28 -3.64 -36.08
CA ASP A 392 23.36 -5.03 -36.51
C ASP A 392 24.06 -5.88 -35.42
N PRO A 393 23.34 -6.78 -34.74
CA PRO A 393 23.91 -7.54 -33.62
C PRO A 393 25.04 -8.47 -34.01
N THR A 394 25.16 -8.84 -35.29
CA THR A 394 26.25 -9.69 -35.82
C THR A 394 27.58 -8.95 -35.90
N LYS A 395 27.57 -7.61 -35.85
CA LYS A 395 28.75 -6.75 -35.91
C LYS A 395 29.23 -6.26 -34.55
N VAL A 396 28.56 -6.65 -33.48
CA VAL A 396 28.92 -6.28 -32.11
C VAL A 396 29.84 -7.35 -31.52
N ASP A 397 30.96 -6.94 -30.96
CA ASP A 397 31.79 -7.79 -30.13
C ASP A 397 31.15 -7.99 -28.75
N TRP A 398 30.22 -8.94 -28.64
CA TRP A 398 29.45 -9.17 -27.43
C TRP A 398 30.28 -9.67 -26.25
N GLU A 399 31.43 -10.31 -26.50
CA GLU A 399 32.32 -10.75 -25.43
C GLU A 399 32.86 -9.56 -24.62
N ARG A 400 33.17 -8.44 -25.32
CA ARG A 400 33.74 -7.23 -24.74
C ARG A 400 32.70 -6.12 -24.49
N ALA A 401 31.60 -6.17 -25.22
CA ALA A 401 30.57 -5.14 -25.12
C ALA A 401 29.93 -5.08 -23.71
N ASN A 402 29.67 -3.87 -23.23
CA ASN A 402 28.79 -3.69 -22.08
C ASN A 402 27.34 -3.77 -22.55
N VAL A 403 26.71 -4.93 -22.37
CA VAL A 403 25.35 -5.22 -22.85
C VAL A 403 24.32 -4.21 -22.33
N MET A 404 24.57 -3.61 -21.14
CA MET A 404 23.70 -2.61 -20.53
C MET A 404 23.69 -1.25 -21.26
N GLN A 405 24.56 -1.04 -22.23
CA GLN A 405 24.54 0.16 -23.07
C GLN A 405 23.64 0.01 -24.29
N TYR A 406 23.13 -1.17 -24.55
CA TYR A 406 22.22 -1.49 -25.63
C TYR A 406 20.79 -1.56 -25.14
N THR A 407 19.87 -1.18 -26.00
CA THR A 407 18.44 -1.34 -25.77
C THR A 407 17.94 -2.47 -26.66
N PHE A 408 17.22 -3.40 -26.06
CA PHE A 408 16.59 -4.52 -26.74
C PHE A 408 15.08 -4.30 -26.72
N THR A 409 14.45 -4.34 -27.90
CA THR A 409 13.01 -4.09 -28.04
C THR A 409 12.35 -5.15 -28.90
N GLN A 410 11.23 -5.69 -28.44
CA GLN A 410 10.37 -6.54 -29.25
C GLN A 410 9.25 -5.68 -29.85
N PRO A 411 9.04 -5.72 -31.18
CA PRO A 411 7.98 -4.95 -31.82
C PRO A 411 6.60 -5.48 -31.44
N PRO A 412 5.54 -4.70 -31.68
CA PRO A 412 4.15 -5.19 -31.60
C PRO A 412 3.96 -6.38 -32.54
N GLY A 413 3.30 -7.41 -32.06
CA GLY A 413 3.08 -8.63 -32.86
C GLY A 413 2.37 -9.73 -32.05
N PRO A 414 2.05 -10.85 -32.72
CA PRO A 414 1.39 -11.98 -32.04
C PRO A 414 2.27 -12.62 -30.97
N ASP A 415 3.61 -12.53 -31.14
CA ASP A 415 4.59 -13.14 -30.25
C ASP A 415 5.15 -12.15 -29.21
N ASN A 416 4.62 -10.91 -29.16
CA ASN A 416 5.05 -9.93 -28.18
C ASN A 416 4.62 -10.36 -26.77
N VAL A 417 5.59 -10.48 -25.87
CA VAL A 417 5.38 -10.99 -24.49
C VAL A 417 4.38 -10.19 -23.66
N LEU A 418 4.14 -8.92 -24.03
CA LEU A 418 3.14 -8.06 -23.39
C LEU A 418 1.73 -8.27 -23.95
N GLY A 419 1.56 -9.12 -24.98
CA GLY A 419 0.30 -9.27 -25.67
C GLY A 419 -0.18 -7.98 -26.31
N LYS A 420 -1.49 -7.72 -26.28
CA LYS A 420 -2.12 -6.59 -26.97
C LYS A 420 -2.33 -5.35 -26.12
N LEU A 421 -2.12 -5.43 -24.81
CA LEU A 421 -2.43 -4.35 -23.88
C LEU A 421 -1.40 -4.22 -22.76
N LYS A 422 -1.01 -2.97 -22.49
CA LYS A 422 -0.19 -2.61 -21.33
C LYS A 422 -0.84 -1.44 -20.59
N PHE A 423 -0.93 -1.57 -19.25
CA PHE A 423 -1.49 -0.55 -18.35
C PHE A 423 -0.34 0.05 -17.54
N ASN A 424 -0.04 1.32 -17.79
CA ASN A 424 1.11 2.01 -17.21
C ASN A 424 0.73 2.81 -15.97
N PHE A 425 1.31 2.44 -14.84
CA PHE A 425 1.31 3.19 -13.57
C PHE A 425 2.74 3.41 -13.09
N PRO A 426 3.39 4.51 -13.53
CA PRO A 426 4.80 4.75 -13.26
C PRO A 426 5.14 4.62 -11.78
N ASN A 427 6.13 3.80 -11.46
CA ASN A 427 6.60 3.52 -10.11
C ASN A 427 8.10 3.17 -10.11
N ARG A 428 8.73 3.17 -8.95
CA ARG A 428 10.17 2.89 -8.81
C ARG A 428 10.58 1.44 -9.07
N HIS A 429 9.62 0.52 -9.12
CA HIS A 429 9.86 -0.91 -9.32
C HIS A 429 9.74 -1.34 -10.79
N ALA A 430 9.40 -0.40 -11.69
CA ALA A 430 9.13 -0.66 -13.11
C ALA A 430 8.04 -1.73 -13.34
N ILE A 431 7.10 -1.88 -12.41
CA ILE A 431 5.96 -2.79 -12.52
C ILE A 431 4.85 -2.15 -13.34
N TYR A 432 4.21 -2.93 -14.17
CA TYR A 432 3.00 -2.58 -14.91
C TYR A 432 2.09 -3.81 -15.05
N MET A 433 0.84 -3.59 -15.43
CA MET A 433 -0.08 -4.67 -15.79
C MET A 433 -0.06 -4.84 -17.31
N HIS A 434 -0.22 -6.08 -17.80
CA HIS A 434 -0.21 -6.35 -19.23
C HIS A 434 -0.96 -7.64 -19.59
N ASP A 435 -1.21 -7.80 -20.88
CA ASP A 435 -1.72 -9.03 -21.49
C ASP A 435 -0.63 -10.12 -21.53
N THR A 436 -0.94 -11.29 -22.08
CA THR A 436 0.01 -12.40 -22.24
C THR A 436 -0.31 -13.21 -23.48
N ILE A 437 0.71 -13.76 -24.11
CA ILE A 437 0.60 -14.75 -25.18
C ILE A 437 0.38 -16.19 -24.64
N GLN A 438 0.37 -16.36 -23.31
CA GLN A 438 0.22 -17.63 -22.61
C GLN A 438 -1.05 -17.60 -21.75
N PRO A 439 -2.27 -17.62 -22.33
CA PRO A 439 -3.52 -17.53 -21.57
C PRO A 439 -3.78 -18.74 -20.66
N GLU A 440 -3.17 -19.88 -20.92
CA GLU A 440 -3.28 -21.13 -20.15
C GLU A 440 -2.79 -20.98 -18.70
N VAL A 441 -1.87 -20.02 -18.44
CA VAL A 441 -1.37 -19.75 -17.07
C VAL A 441 -2.50 -19.32 -16.12
N PHE A 442 -3.62 -18.84 -16.65
CA PHE A 442 -4.79 -18.46 -15.84
C PHE A 442 -5.65 -19.65 -15.40
N ASP A 443 -5.42 -20.84 -15.94
CA ASP A 443 -6.11 -22.07 -15.51
C ASP A 443 -5.47 -22.67 -14.26
N GLU A 444 -4.24 -22.26 -13.95
CA GLU A 444 -3.53 -22.67 -12.76
C GLU A 444 -4.14 -22.08 -11.48
N THR A 445 -4.11 -22.86 -10.40
CA THR A 445 -4.55 -22.41 -9.07
C THR A 445 -3.55 -21.42 -8.46
N VAL A 446 -2.23 -21.70 -8.62
CA VAL A 446 -1.14 -20.85 -8.15
C VAL A 446 -0.54 -20.15 -9.36
N ARG A 447 -0.75 -18.85 -9.45
CA ARG A 447 -0.38 -18.07 -10.63
C ARG A 447 0.83 -17.18 -10.36
N MET A 448 1.97 -17.81 -10.09
CA MET A 448 3.28 -17.16 -9.94
C MET A 448 4.18 -17.58 -11.11
N ALA A 449 4.21 -16.78 -12.18
CA ALA A 449 4.94 -17.13 -13.40
C ALA A 449 5.54 -15.90 -14.13
N SER A 450 5.63 -14.73 -13.47
CA SER A 450 6.21 -13.53 -14.09
C SER A 450 7.51 -13.11 -13.41
N HIS A 451 8.21 -12.14 -14.02
CA HIS A 451 9.36 -11.46 -13.45
C HIS A 451 8.98 -10.19 -12.67
N GLY A 452 7.80 -10.22 -12.02
CA GLY A 452 7.31 -9.16 -11.16
C GLY A 452 6.14 -8.37 -11.74
N CYS A 453 6.06 -8.17 -13.06
CA CYS A 453 4.89 -7.53 -13.69
C CYS A 453 3.63 -8.39 -13.54
N ILE A 454 2.47 -7.77 -13.64
CA ILE A 454 1.17 -8.41 -13.39
C ILE A 454 0.52 -8.72 -14.73
N ARG A 455 0.35 -10.03 -15.06
CA ARG A 455 -0.41 -10.43 -16.25
C ARG A 455 -1.90 -10.46 -15.89
N VAL A 456 -2.75 -9.99 -16.79
CA VAL A 456 -4.19 -9.83 -16.56
C VAL A 456 -4.97 -10.75 -17.48
N PHE A 457 -5.91 -11.50 -16.92
CA PHE A 457 -6.87 -12.28 -17.72
C PHE A 457 -7.91 -11.34 -18.33
N GLN A 458 -8.22 -11.54 -19.62
CA GLN A 458 -9.14 -10.70 -20.40
C GLN A 458 -8.82 -9.20 -20.31
N PRO A 459 -7.59 -8.75 -20.63
CA PRO A 459 -7.17 -7.37 -20.45
C PRO A 459 -7.97 -6.38 -21.29
N ALA A 460 -8.53 -6.80 -22.42
CA ALA A 460 -9.44 -5.97 -23.22
C ALA A 460 -10.67 -5.55 -22.42
N ARG A 461 -11.21 -6.46 -21.60
CA ARG A 461 -12.34 -6.16 -20.75
C ARG A 461 -11.97 -5.20 -19.61
N LEU A 462 -10.80 -5.37 -19.02
CA LEU A 462 -10.26 -4.39 -18.06
C LEU A 462 -10.13 -3.00 -18.72
N ALA A 463 -9.55 -2.93 -19.93
CA ALA A 463 -9.43 -1.67 -20.67
C ALA A 463 -10.80 -1.02 -20.94
N THR A 464 -11.83 -1.83 -21.27
CA THR A 464 -13.20 -1.33 -21.43
C THR A 464 -13.72 -0.65 -20.17
N PHE A 465 -13.59 -1.27 -18.99
CA PHE A 465 -14.01 -0.66 -17.72
C PHE A 465 -13.28 0.64 -17.44
N LEU A 466 -11.96 0.65 -17.60
CA LEU A 466 -11.14 1.83 -17.30
C LEU A 466 -11.40 2.98 -18.28
N LEU A 467 -11.49 2.71 -19.58
CA LEU A 467 -11.71 3.74 -20.60
C LEU A 467 -13.17 4.20 -20.69
N ALA A 468 -14.13 3.34 -20.34
CA ALA A 468 -15.52 3.76 -20.20
C ALA A 468 -15.68 4.79 -19.08
N GLU A 469 -15.02 4.58 -17.93
CA GLU A 469 -15.06 5.53 -16.82
C GLU A 469 -14.32 6.83 -17.13
N ASP A 470 -13.12 6.75 -17.71
CA ASP A 470 -12.26 7.93 -17.93
C ASP A 470 -12.66 8.75 -19.18
N LYS A 471 -13.14 8.10 -20.24
CA LYS A 471 -13.34 8.72 -21.57
C LYS A 471 -14.72 8.46 -22.19
N GLY A 472 -15.57 7.68 -21.52
CA GLY A 472 -16.86 7.28 -22.08
C GLY A 472 -16.75 6.31 -23.28
N TRP A 473 -15.61 5.59 -23.42
CA TRP A 473 -15.42 4.67 -24.54
C TRP A 473 -16.36 3.48 -24.46
N SER A 474 -16.89 3.09 -25.58
CA SER A 474 -17.64 1.84 -25.76
C SER A 474 -16.68 0.65 -25.90
N ASP A 475 -17.21 -0.56 -25.67
CA ASP A 475 -16.49 -1.82 -25.93
C ASP A 475 -16.02 -1.92 -27.40
N GLN A 476 -16.82 -1.38 -28.35
CA GLN A 476 -16.45 -1.37 -29.77
C GLN A 476 -15.22 -0.49 -30.04
N GLN A 477 -15.10 0.66 -29.40
CA GLN A 477 -13.94 1.52 -29.55
C GLN A 477 -12.66 0.84 -29.03
N VAL A 478 -12.74 0.10 -27.92
CA VAL A 478 -11.63 -0.71 -27.43
C VAL A 478 -11.27 -1.82 -28.42
N LYS A 479 -12.23 -2.53 -28.97
CA LYS A 479 -12.02 -3.56 -30.01
C LYS A 479 -11.37 -2.98 -31.27
N ASP A 480 -11.83 -1.83 -31.73
CA ASP A 480 -11.26 -1.13 -32.88
C ASP A 480 -9.79 -0.76 -32.66
N MET A 481 -9.46 -0.30 -31.45
CA MET A 481 -8.08 0.01 -31.08
C MET A 481 -7.18 -1.23 -31.00
N LEU A 482 -7.71 -2.38 -30.56
CA LEU A 482 -6.97 -3.65 -30.57
C LEU A 482 -6.61 -4.12 -31.99
N VAL A 483 -7.41 -3.73 -33.00
CA VAL A 483 -7.16 -4.07 -34.40
C VAL A 483 -6.24 -3.03 -35.08
N LYS A 484 -6.49 -1.75 -34.83
CA LYS A 484 -5.85 -0.63 -35.55
C LYS A 484 -4.63 -0.06 -34.83
N GLY A 485 -4.56 -0.23 -33.50
CA GLY A 485 -3.50 0.33 -32.69
C GLY A 485 -2.14 -0.30 -33.04
N ASN A 486 -1.08 0.50 -33.01
CA ASN A 486 0.28 0.05 -33.12
C ASN A 486 1.11 0.89 -32.15
N ASN A 487 1.52 0.32 -31.04
CA ASN A 487 2.16 1.00 -29.92
C ASN A 487 1.41 2.29 -29.53
N SER A 488 0.06 2.22 -29.56
CA SER A 488 -0.81 3.39 -29.42
C SER A 488 -1.08 3.71 -27.96
N VAL A 489 -0.52 4.81 -27.47
CA VAL A 489 -0.64 5.26 -26.09
C VAL A 489 -1.91 6.10 -25.92
N ILE A 490 -2.83 5.62 -25.10
CA ILE A 490 -4.03 6.35 -24.66
C ILE A 490 -3.78 6.90 -23.26
N SER A 491 -3.49 8.19 -23.19
CA SER A 491 -3.35 8.87 -21.89
C SER A 491 -4.71 8.99 -21.20
N LEU A 492 -4.77 8.67 -19.92
CA LEU A 492 -5.97 8.85 -19.10
C LEU A 492 -6.18 10.34 -18.79
N SER A 493 -7.44 10.77 -18.77
CA SER A 493 -7.83 12.14 -18.41
C SER A 493 -7.66 12.37 -16.90
N HIS A 494 -7.93 11.32 -16.11
CA HIS A 494 -7.76 11.28 -14.67
C HIS A 494 -6.84 10.12 -14.31
N LYS A 495 -6.01 10.32 -13.31
CA LYS A 495 -5.20 9.23 -12.76
C LYS A 495 -6.11 8.22 -12.07
N ILE A 496 -5.89 6.94 -12.33
CA ILE A 496 -6.62 5.86 -11.66
C ILE A 496 -5.64 5.21 -10.67
N PRO A 497 -5.89 5.29 -9.35
CA PRO A 497 -5.06 4.60 -8.38
C PRO A 497 -5.03 3.10 -8.63
N VAL A 498 -3.84 2.50 -8.51
CA VAL A 498 -3.60 1.07 -8.55
C VAL A 498 -2.94 0.68 -7.24
N HIS A 499 -3.56 -0.24 -6.52
CA HIS A 499 -3.06 -0.77 -5.26
C HIS A 499 -2.66 -2.23 -5.44
N VAL A 500 -1.36 -2.51 -5.46
CA VAL A 500 -0.83 -3.87 -5.39
C VAL A 500 -0.76 -4.24 -3.92
N THR A 501 -1.58 -5.20 -3.51
CA THR A 501 -1.81 -5.55 -2.10
C THR A 501 -1.37 -6.97 -1.78
N TYR A 502 -1.25 -7.26 -0.47
CA TYR A 502 -0.88 -8.59 0.00
C TYR A 502 -1.74 -8.98 1.19
N PHE A 503 -3.03 -9.20 0.97
CA PHE A 503 -3.94 -9.65 2.01
C PHE A 503 -4.09 -11.17 1.95
N THR A 504 -3.60 -11.86 2.98
CA THR A 504 -3.68 -13.31 3.14
C THR A 504 -4.95 -13.75 3.84
N MET A 505 -5.75 -12.80 4.31
CA MET A 505 -7.06 -13.04 4.90
C MET A 505 -7.99 -11.87 4.64
N THR A 506 -9.23 -12.18 4.27
CA THR A 506 -10.36 -11.26 4.20
C THR A 506 -11.48 -11.75 5.13
N ALA A 507 -12.45 -10.90 5.39
CA ALA A 507 -13.65 -11.28 6.13
C ALA A 507 -14.90 -10.70 5.46
N ASP A 508 -16.03 -11.41 5.56
CA ASP A 508 -17.32 -10.89 5.12
C ASP A 508 -17.99 -10.01 6.20
N GLU A 509 -19.11 -9.37 5.87
CA GLU A 509 -19.91 -8.54 6.77
C GLU A 509 -20.28 -9.27 8.08
N LYS A 510 -20.38 -10.60 8.04
CA LYS A 510 -20.67 -11.44 9.21
C LYS A 510 -19.40 -11.83 9.97
N GLY A 511 -18.22 -11.36 9.56
CA GLY A 511 -16.93 -11.70 10.13
C GLY A 511 -16.52 -13.16 9.90
N LYS A 512 -17.04 -13.83 8.86
CA LYS A 512 -16.52 -15.12 8.40
C LYS A 512 -15.27 -14.86 7.58
N THR A 513 -14.18 -15.48 7.97
CA THR A 513 -12.87 -15.30 7.35
C THR A 513 -12.69 -16.20 6.13
N GLN A 514 -11.94 -15.70 5.14
CA GLN A 514 -11.39 -16.44 4.02
C GLN A 514 -9.88 -16.23 4.01
N SER A 515 -9.11 -17.33 3.94
CA SER A 515 -7.65 -17.32 3.95
C SER A 515 -7.09 -17.63 2.58
N PHE A 516 -5.96 -16.99 2.23
CA PHE A 516 -5.18 -17.23 1.03
C PHE A 516 -3.76 -17.66 1.41
N THR A 517 -3.05 -18.34 0.51
CA THR A 517 -1.69 -18.81 0.75
C THR A 517 -0.71 -17.64 0.88
N ASP A 518 0.19 -17.70 1.85
CA ASP A 518 1.30 -16.75 2.03
C ASP A 518 2.42 -17.03 1.03
N VAL A 519 2.19 -16.71 -0.24
CA VAL A 519 3.03 -17.11 -1.39
C VAL A 519 4.45 -16.54 -1.36
N TYR A 520 4.70 -15.43 -0.64
CA TYR A 520 6.03 -14.82 -0.48
C TYR A 520 6.58 -14.92 0.96
N GLY A 521 5.89 -15.63 1.87
CA GLY A 521 6.34 -15.82 3.25
C GLY A 521 6.30 -14.54 4.11
N LEU A 522 5.46 -13.56 3.74
CA LEU A 522 5.39 -12.28 4.46
C LEU A 522 4.61 -12.38 5.77
N ASP A 523 3.63 -13.28 5.89
CA ASP A 523 2.94 -13.54 7.16
C ASP A 523 3.90 -14.05 8.22
N ALA A 524 4.79 -14.97 7.84
CA ALA A 524 5.78 -15.52 8.77
C ALA A 524 6.75 -14.44 9.30
N LYS A 525 7.18 -13.52 8.41
CA LYS A 525 8.02 -12.37 8.81
C LYS A 525 7.28 -11.42 9.74
N MET A 526 6.03 -11.08 9.41
CA MET A 526 5.19 -10.21 10.24
C MET A 526 4.85 -10.87 11.58
N ALA A 527 4.52 -12.17 11.60
CA ALA A 527 4.25 -12.90 12.84
C ALA A 527 5.46 -12.89 13.77
N SER A 528 6.66 -13.10 13.23
CA SER A 528 7.90 -13.00 14.00
C SER A 528 8.09 -11.60 14.59
N ALA A 529 7.84 -10.55 13.82
CA ALA A 529 7.98 -9.16 14.26
C ALA A 529 6.90 -8.73 15.26
N LEU A 530 5.64 -9.17 15.08
CA LEU A 530 4.51 -8.77 15.92
C LEU A 530 4.38 -9.59 17.22
N PHE A 531 4.70 -10.89 17.19
CA PHE A 531 4.39 -11.83 18.26
C PHE A 531 5.61 -12.60 18.77
N GLY A 532 6.76 -12.54 18.09
CA GLY A 532 7.98 -13.22 18.50
C GLY A 532 8.61 -12.58 19.75
N LYS A 533 9.31 -13.39 20.58
CA LYS A 533 10.01 -12.90 21.78
C LYS A 533 11.10 -11.86 21.50
N ALA A 534 11.57 -11.79 20.25
CA ALA A 534 12.57 -10.83 19.76
C ALA A 534 11.94 -9.58 19.14
N ALA A 535 10.62 -9.50 19.05
CA ALA A 535 9.94 -8.33 18.51
C ALA A 535 10.07 -7.17 19.49
N LYS A 536 11.19 -6.46 19.43
CA LYS A 536 11.17 -5.05 19.83
C LYS A 536 10.19 -4.39 18.87
N ILE A 537 9.21 -3.70 19.43
CA ILE A 537 8.33 -2.80 18.68
C ILE A 537 9.27 -1.71 18.15
N ASP A 538 9.72 -1.88 16.91
CA ASP A 538 10.48 -0.83 16.25
C ASP A 538 9.49 0.32 16.08
N GLU A 539 9.73 1.39 16.82
CA GLU A 539 8.99 2.61 16.64
C GLU A 539 9.10 3.01 15.16
N ILE A 540 7.96 3.34 14.56
CA ILE A 540 7.94 3.93 13.24
C ILE A 540 8.55 5.32 13.41
N GLU A 541 9.87 5.41 13.32
CA GLU A 541 10.51 6.70 13.07
C GLU A 541 9.98 7.18 11.72
N ALA A 542 9.55 8.42 11.66
CA ALA A 542 9.21 9.10 10.43
C ALA A 542 10.47 9.09 9.55
N ASP A 543 10.59 8.10 8.68
CA ASP A 543 11.72 7.96 7.78
C ASP A 543 11.75 9.18 6.87
N ALA A 544 12.66 10.09 7.16
CA ALA A 544 13.18 10.98 6.16
C ALA A 544 13.65 10.10 5.00
N ALA A 545 13.01 10.27 3.84
CA ALA A 545 13.23 9.50 2.64
C ALA A 545 14.73 9.37 2.34
N ALA A 546 15.33 8.27 2.76
CA ALA A 546 16.64 7.91 2.29
C ALA A 546 16.51 7.48 0.83
N PRO A 547 17.27 8.08 -0.11
CA PRO A 547 17.22 7.66 -1.51
C PRO A 547 17.75 6.22 -1.59
N VAL A 548 16.90 5.28 -1.99
CA VAL A 548 17.31 3.92 -2.29
C VAL A 548 18.01 3.91 -3.65
N ALA A 549 19.16 4.56 -3.72
CA ALA A 549 20.11 4.38 -4.81
C ALA A 549 21.15 3.35 -4.33
N GLY A 550 21.10 2.15 -4.89
CA GLY A 550 22.27 1.27 -4.96
C GLY A 550 22.38 0.10 -3.99
N ARG A 551 21.33 -0.50 -3.46
CA ARG A 551 21.43 -1.72 -2.60
C ARG A 551 20.84 -3.01 -3.17
N SER A 552 20.59 -3.13 -4.46
CA SER A 552 20.09 -4.39 -5.06
C SER A 552 21.17 -5.42 -5.41
N ARG A 553 22.44 -5.18 -5.12
CA ARG A 553 23.56 -6.04 -5.59
C ARG A 553 24.10 -7.08 -4.60
N ALA A 554 23.67 -7.17 -3.35
CA ALA A 554 24.41 -7.95 -2.34
C ALA A 554 23.71 -9.16 -1.73
N ALA A 555 22.51 -9.56 -2.10
CA ALA A 555 21.79 -10.62 -1.38
C ALA A 555 21.21 -11.74 -2.26
N TRP A 556 21.76 -11.99 -3.46
CA TRP A 556 21.18 -13.03 -4.32
C TRP A 556 22.23 -13.96 -4.93
N ASN A 557 22.65 -14.96 -4.15
CA ASN A 557 23.36 -16.13 -4.60
C ASN A 557 22.41 -17.34 -4.55
N GLY A 558 21.69 -17.61 -5.65
CA GLY A 558 20.87 -18.81 -5.80
C GLY A 558 20.90 -19.28 -7.26
N ARG A 559 21.56 -20.40 -7.48
CA ARG A 559 21.66 -21.07 -8.78
C ARG A 559 20.28 -21.61 -9.20
N GLY A 560 19.68 -21.02 -10.20
CA GLY A 560 18.60 -21.59 -11.01
C GLY A 560 18.87 -21.19 -12.47
N GLY A 561 18.92 -22.15 -13.37
CA GLY A 561 19.43 -21.95 -14.72
C GLY A 561 18.49 -21.15 -15.63
N LEU A 562 19.11 -20.58 -16.66
CA LEU A 562 18.54 -19.80 -17.78
C LEU A 562 17.28 -20.44 -18.41
N THR A 563 17.26 -21.77 -18.48
CA THR A 563 16.20 -22.56 -19.10
C THR A 563 14.84 -22.38 -18.41
N ASP A 564 14.82 -22.25 -17.07
CA ASP A 564 13.56 -22.17 -16.32
C ASP A 564 12.93 -20.77 -16.40
N ALA A 565 13.75 -19.73 -16.51
CA ALA A 565 13.27 -18.35 -16.63
C ALA A 565 12.70 -18.06 -18.03
N ILE A 566 13.39 -18.56 -19.07
CA ILE A 566 12.96 -18.40 -20.46
C ILE A 566 11.73 -19.28 -20.75
N ASN A 567 11.71 -20.51 -20.27
CA ASN A 567 10.54 -21.39 -20.42
C ASN A 567 9.31 -20.83 -19.70
N GLY A 568 9.49 -20.09 -18.61
CA GLY A 568 8.40 -19.37 -17.93
C GLY A 568 7.89 -18.15 -18.71
N LEU A 569 8.71 -17.55 -19.59
CA LEU A 569 8.31 -16.40 -20.40
C LEU A 569 7.74 -16.80 -21.77
N PHE A 570 8.28 -17.86 -22.37
CA PHE A 570 8.03 -18.19 -23.77
C PHE A 570 7.41 -19.59 -23.98
N GLY A 571 7.29 -20.42 -22.96
CA GLY A 571 6.69 -21.75 -22.97
C GLY A 571 7.33 -22.70 -23.98
N ASN A 572 7.76 -23.88 -23.56
CA ASN A 572 7.96 -25.00 -24.47
C ASN A 572 6.65 -25.68 -24.73
#